data_caea53b95991d31f2b49ae3ebe729f10
#
_entry.id   caea53b95991d31f2b49ae3ebe729f10
#
_cell.length_a   1.000
_cell.length_b   1.000
_cell.length_c   1.000
_cell.angle_alpha   90.00
_cell.angle_beta   90.00
_cell.angle_gamma   90.00
#
_symmetry.space_group_name_H-M   'P 1'
#
loop_
_entity.id
_entity.type
_entity.pdbx_description
1 polymer ?
#
loop_
_entity_poly.entity_id
_entity_poly.type
_entity_poly.pdbx_seq_one_letter_code
_entity_poly.pdbx_strand_id
1 'polypeptide(L)'
;METRRIPIGISDYKELIDEGFYYVDKTDFIRELLENGSKITLLPRPRRFGKTLNLSMLRYFFEKTDGNVFRPLFDGKRIREWKDFDKHQGQYPVIMLTLKDCKADTFEDTLVRIGYELKNEFTRHAYLLDSPKMRPNYLDDFMALYEGKASRGQLEGSIRLLSELLTLHWGMPPLVLLDEYDTPIHVAFDKGFYDRMIVFMRNFMSMVFKDNTSIFRGVITGILRVSKESIFSGLNNIDVDTLLDRPMSTAFGFKQVDVDTLLDSYSLGDQKSEVKHWYNGYLFGNEVVYNPWSVLNYINKGGVFAPYWLNTGSDVLLRHLIAEGPSQVRKGIETLVQGGSLCSVINDKLAFPDLLSSASNIWSFMLFSGYLKASEGRMTPDHLMSYTLGVPNTEVSTVFSTIIRGWINDGPVKNDRLEMMLSLIHISEPTRLRCIS
;
A
#
# COMPACT_ATOMS: atom_id res chain seq x y z
N MET A 1 -10.01 29.66 -13.80
CA MET A 1 -10.61 28.34 -13.48
C MET A 1 -10.82 28.29 -11.99
N GLU A 2 -11.96 27.85 -11.54
CA GLU A 2 -12.21 27.67 -10.10
C GLU A 2 -11.27 26.55 -9.59
N THR A 3 -10.48 26.84 -8.58
CA THR A 3 -9.47 25.89 -8.06
C THR A 3 -10.20 24.79 -7.30
N ARG A 4 -10.11 23.55 -7.75
CA ARG A 4 -10.74 22.39 -7.09
C ARG A 4 -10.15 22.20 -5.68
N ARG A 5 -10.93 21.70 -4.73
CA ARG A 5 -10.45 21.36 -3.38
C ARG A 5 -9.44 20.22 -3.43
N ILE A 6 -8.40 20.27 -2.56
CA ILE A 6 -7.41 19.20 -2.41
C ILE A 6 -8.02 18.08 -1.55
N PRO A 7 -7.95 16.79 -1.99
CA PRO A 7 -8.52 15.67 -1.26
C PRO A 7 -7.57 15.18 -0.16
N ILE A 8 -7.64 15.73 1.04
CA ILE A 8 -6.86 15.25 2.19
C ILE A 8 -7.69 14.25 2.99
N GLY A 9 -7.19 13.00 3.07
CA GLY A 9 -7.85 11.93 3.85
C GLY A 9 -8.99 11.21 3.11
N ILE A 10 -9.31 11.61 1.88
CA ILE A 10 -10.34 10.95 1.05
C ILE A 10 -9.71 9.73 0.37
N SER A 11 -10.31 8.57 0.58
CA SER A 11 -9.87 7.29 0.01
C SER A 11 -10.97 6.58 -0.80
N ASP A 12 -12.18 7.15 -0.84
CA ASP A 12 -13.27 6.67 -1.68
C ASP A 12 -13.31 7.44 -3.01
N TYR A 13 -13.28 6.70 -4.13
CA TYR A 13 -13.25 7.29 -5.47
C TYR A 13 -14.53 8.02 -5.81
N LYS A 14 -15.70 7.48 -5.39
CA LYS A 14 -17.00 8.10 -5.67
C LYS A 14 -17.11 9.43 -4.93
N GLU A 15 -16.80 9.46 -3.63
CA GLU A 15 -16.77 10.70 -2.84
C GLU A 15 -15.86 11.74 -3.50
N LEU A 16 -14.66 11.33 -3.93
CA LEU A 16 -13.68 12.22 -4.55
C LEU A 16 -14.23 12.87 -5.84
N ILE A 17 -14.90 12.09 -6.69
CA ILE A 17 -15.43 12.57 -7.98
C ILE A 17 -16.71 13.39 -7.78
N ASP A 18 -17.67 12.91 -6.99
CA ASP A 18 -18.96 13.55 -6.77
C ASP A 18 -18.84 14.92 -6.11
N GLU A 19 -17.90 15.06 -5.16
CA GLU A 19 -17.62 16.32 -4.50
C GLU A 19 -16.67 17.25 -5.28
N GLY A 20 -16.23 16.85 -6.46
CA GLY A 20 -15.42 17.65 -7.37
C GLY A 20 -14.02 17.97 -6.88
N PHE A 21 -13.41 17.10 -6.06
CA PHE A 21 -12.01 17.25 -5.64
C PHE A 21 -11.04 17.13 -6.80
N TYR A 22 -9.82 17.62 -6.60
CA TYR A 22 -8.76 17.42 -7.57
C TYR A 22 -8.37 15.95 -7.64
N TYR A 23 -8.39 15.39 -8.84
CA TYR A 23 -8.02 13.99 -9.08
C TYR A 23 -6.98 13.89 -10.19
N VAL A 24 -5.84 13.25 -9.88
CA VAL A 24 -4.87 12.82 -10.89
C VAL A 24 -5.36 11.52 -11.49
N ASP A 25 -5.69 11.54 -12.76
CA ASP A 25 -6.30 10.40 -13.43
C ASP A 25 -5.36 9.18 -13.48
N LYS A 26 -5.73 8.13 -12.76
CA LYS A 26 -5.05 6.84 -12.69
C LYS A 26 -5.90 5.71 -13.28
N THR A 27 -6.94 6.04 -14.03
CA THR A 27 -7.88 5.03 -14.56
C THR A 27 -7.27 4.09 -15.59
N ASP A 28 -6.13 4.44 -16.20
CA ASP A 28 -5.36 3.52 -17.05
C ASP A 28 -4.94 2.23 -16.30
N PHE A 29 -4.81 2.27 -15.00
CA PHE A 29 -4.54 1.09 -14.16
C PHE A 29 -5.58 -0.03 -14.36
N ILE A 30 -6.83 0.31 -14.66
CA ILE A 30 -7.90 -0.66 -14.95
C ILE A 30 -7.55 -1.48 -16.19
N ARG A 31 -7.10 -0.80 -17.25
CA ARG A 31 -6.68 -1.43 -18.49
C ARG A 31 -5.43 -2.31 -18.27
N GLU A 32 -4.40 -1.76 -17.63
CA GLU A 32 -3.16 -2.47 -17.33
C GLU A 32 -3.43 -3.76 -16.53
N LEU A 33 -4.32 -3.69 -15.53
CA LEU A 33 -4.73 -4.84 -14.72
C LEU A 33 -5.41 -5.92 -15.58
N LEU A 34 -6.27 -5.54 -16.51
CA LEU A 34 -6.98 -6.49 -17.38
C LEU A 34 -6.07 -7.10 -18.44
N GLU A 35 -5.15 -6.32 -19.00
CA GLU A 35 -4.20 -6.75 -20.03
C GLU A 35 -3.07 -7.63 -19.49
N ASN A 36 -2.73 -7.51 -18.20
CA ASN A 36 -1.71 -8.34 -17.54
C ASN A 36 -2.00 -9.86 -17.57
N GLY A 37 -3.23 -10.28 -17.77
CA GLY A 37 -3.56 -11.70 -17.87
C GLY A 37 -3.56 -12.50 -16.56
N SER A 38 -3.02 -11.98 -15.47
CA SER A 38 -2.93 -12.65 -14.16
C SER A 38 -4.30 -12.77 -13.50
N LYS A 39 -4.60 -13.93 -12.92
CA LYS A 39 -5.86 -14.13 -12.20
C LYS A 39 -5.86 -13.43 -10.85
N ILE A 40 -4.73 -13.45 -10.15
CA ILE A 40 -4.53 -12.81 -8.84
C ILE A 40 -3.30 -11.92 -8.95
N THR A 41 -3.44 -10.65 -8.60
CA THR A 41 -2.35 -9.68 -8.60
C THR A 41 -2.13 -9.13 -7.20
N LEU A 42 -0.92 -9.28 -6.66
CA LEU A 42 -0.49 -8.67 -5.41
C LEU A 42 0.37 -7.43 -5.74
N LEU A 43 -0.05 -6.30 -5.21
CA LEU A 43 0.55 -4.97 -5.44
C LEU A 43 1.08 -4.38 -4.14
N PRO A 44 2.24 -4.83 -3.62
CA PRO A 44 2.85 -4.20 -2.47
C PRO A 44 3.40 -2.83 -2.87
N ARG A 45 2.95 -1.79 -2.19
CA ARG A 45 3.39 -0.39 -2.38
C ARG A 45 3.54 0.29 -1.02
N PRO A 46 4.43 1.25 -0.86
CA PRO A 46 4.57 2.00 0.38
C PRO A 46 3.27 2.67 0.81
N ARG A 47 3.22 3.09 2.07
CA ARG A 47 2.06 3.84 2.61
C ARG A 47 1.89 5.18 1.89
N ARG A 48 0.63 5.65 1.79
CA ARG A 48 0.26 6.97 1.24
C ARG A 48 0.45 7.13 -0.27
N PHE A 49 0.60 6.03 -1.02
CA PHE A 49 0.68 6.03 -2.49
C PHE A 49 -0.66 5.81 -3.20
N GLY A 50 -1.80 5.90 -2.50
CA GLY A 50 -3.13 5.83 -3.11
C GLY A 50 -3.67 4.41 -3.33
N LYS A 51 -3.19 3.38 -2.61
CA LYS A 51 -3.65 1.99 -2.73
C LYS A 51 -5.17 1.86 -2.57
N THR A 52 -5.69 2.29 -1.43
CA THR A 52 -7.13 2.23 -1.11
C THR A 52 -7.99 2.99 -2.11
N LEU A 53 -7.55 4.18 -2.55
CA LEU A 53 -8.26 4.96 -3.57
C LEU A 53 -8.34 4.22 -4.90
N ASN A 54 -7.24 3.59 -5.34
CA ASN A 54 -7.22 2.79 -6.56
C ASN A 54 -8.11 1.55 -6.46
N LEU A 55 -8.14 0.86 -5.29
CA LEU A 55 -9.08 -0.24 -5.10
C LEU A 55 -10.54 0.24 -5.10
N SER A 56 -10.83 1.38 -4.48
CA SER A 56 -12.16 2.01 -4.55
C SER A 56 -12.53 2.35 -5.99
N MET A 57 -11.60 2.88 -6.80
CA MET A 57 -11.81 3.12 -8.23
C MET A 57 -12.12 1.83 -8.99
N LEU A 58 -11.35 0.75 -8.76
CA LEU A 58 -11.63 -0.56 -9.35
C LEU A 58 -13.00 -1.06 -8.97
N ARG A 59 -13.39 -0.95 -7.69
CA ARG A 59 -14.72 -1.31 -7.23
C ARG A 59 -15.79 -0.62 -8.06
N TYR A 60 -15.83 0.70 -8.12
CA TYR A 60 -16.85 1.45 -8.85
C TYR A 60 -16.80 1.23 -10.36
N PHE A 61 -15.63 0.90 -10.91
CA PHE A 61 -15.53 0.55 -12.32
C PHE A 61 -16.21 -0.78 -12.64
N PHE A 62 -15.95 -1.82 -11.85
CA PHE A 62 -16.41 -3.17 -12.17
C PHE A 62 -17.78 -3.48 -11.61
N GLU A 63 -18.19 -2.84 -10.50
CA GLU A 63 -19.37 -3.22 -9.73
C GLU A 63 -20.66 -3.12 -10.54
N LYS A 64 -21.28 -4.30 -10.68
CA LYS A 64 -22.59 -4.45 -11.34
C LYS A 64 -23.69 -3.95 -10.43
N THR A 65 -24.48 -3.02 -10.94
CA THR A 65 -25.64 -2.44 -10.25
C THR A 65 -26.80 -2.32 -11.21
N ASP A 66 -28.02 -2.25 -10.68
CA ASP A 66 -29.18 -1.92 -11.51
C ASP A 66 -29.01 -0.52 -12.10
N GLY A 67 -29.18 -0.42 -13.43
CA GLY A 67 -29.03 0.84 -14.16
C GLY A 67 -27.59 1.35 -14.30
N ASN A 68 -26.58 0.58 -13.89
CA ASN A 68 -25.15 0.93 -14.00
C ASN A 68 -24.83 2.34 -13.45
N VAL A 69 -25.25 2.60 -12.23
CA VAL A 69 -25.23 3.93 -11.59
C VAL A 69 -23.83 4.53 -11.40
N PHE A 70 -22.77 3.72 -11.49
CA PHE A 70 -21.39 4.20 -11.33
C PHE A 70 -20.70 4.61 -12.63
N ARG A 71 -21.33 4.37 -13.78
CA ARG A 71 -20.77 4.73 -15.09
C ARG A 71 -20.38 6.22 -15.22
N PRO A 72 -21.17 7.18 -14.73
CA PRO A 72 -20.83 8.60 -14.84
C PRO A 72 -19.54 9.01 -14.12
N LEU A 73 -19.09 8.26 -13.11
CA LEU A 73 -17.85 8.54 -12.39
C LEU A 73 -16.59 8.50 -13.29
N PHE A 74 -16.72 7.86 -14.46
CA PHE A 74 -15.63 7.69 -15.43
C PHE A 74 -15.74 8.64 -16.63
N ASP A 75 -16.72 9.53 -16.66
CA ASP A 75 -16.84 10.51 -17.74
C ASP A 75 -15.65 11.47 -17.72
N GLY A 76 -15.06 11.70 -18.90
CA GLY A 76 -13.85 12.51 -19.04
C GLY A 76 -12.58 11.89 -18.46
N LYS A 77 -12.58 10.63 -18.06
CA LYS A 77 -11.38 9.88 -17.65
C LYS A 77 -10.78 9.11 -18.82
N ARG A 78 -9.46 8.91 -18.80
CA ARG A 78 -8.72 8.23 -19.88
C ARG A 78 -9.24 6.84 -20.20
N ILE A 79 -9.65 6.07 -19.20
CA ILE A 79 -10.21 4.74 -19.39
C ILE A 79 -11.46 4.74 -20.29
N ARG A 80 -12.15 5.88 -20.40
CA ARG A 80 -13.35 6.01 -21.25
C ARG A 80 -13.04 5.80 -22.74
N GLU A 81 -11.82 6.09 -23.15
CA GLU A 81 -11.35 5.93 -24.54
C GLU A 81 -10.89 4.50 -24.86
N TRP A 82 -10.81 3.63 -23.82
CA TRP A 82 -10.40 2.26 -24.04
C TRP A 82 -11.48 1.45 -24.77
N LYS A 83 -11.10 0.75 -25.84
CA LYS A 83 -12.02 0.02 -26.72
C LYS A 83 -12.91 -1.02 -26.00
N ASP A 84 -12.40 -1.62 -24.92
CA ASP A 84 -13.11 -2.64 -24.15
C ASP A 84 -13.81 -2.07 -22.91
N PHE A 85 -13.94 -0.72 -22.80
CA PHE A 85 -14.58 -0.06 -21.66
C PHE A 85 -15.98 -0.62 -21.40
N ASP A 86 -16.86 -0.62 -22.40
CA ASP A 86 -18.25 -1.08 -22.27
C ASP A 86 -18.37 -2.57 -21.97
N LYS A 87 -17.39 -3.36 -22.36
CA LYS A 87 -17.31 -4.80 -22.09
C LYS A 87 -17.08 -5.12 -20.61
N HIS A 88 -16.43 -4.21 -19.88
CA HIS A 88 -16.01 -4.48 -18.52
C HIS A 88 -16.65 -3.57 -17.47
N GLN A 89 -17.01 -2.33 -17.84
CA GLN A 89 -17.56 -1.34 -16.91
C GLN A 89 -18.96 -1.75 -16.43
N GLY A 90 -19.10 -1.94 -15.10
CA GLY A 90 -20.37 -2.30 -14.47
C GLY A 90 -20.85 -3.73 -14.75
N GLN A 91 -19.94 -4.65 -15.07
CA GLN A 91 -20.31 -6.01 -15.50
C GLN A 91 -20.10 -7.09 -14.46
N TYR A 92 -19.38 -6.83 -13.36
CA TYR A 92 -18.97 -7.86 -12.40
C TYR A 92 -19.48 -7.54 -11.00
N PRO A 93 -19.94 -8.52 -10.22
CA PRO A 93 -20.07 -8.29 -8.78
C PRO A 93 -18.66 -8.02 -8.20
N VAL A 94 -18.61 -7.25 -7.11
CA VAL A 94 -17.33 -6.91 -6.47
C VAL A 94 -17.43 -7.22 -4.99
N ILE A 95 -16.41 -7.91 -4.47
CA ILE A 95 -16.15 -8.08 -3.05
C ILE A 95 -14.97 -7.17 -2.69
N MET A 96 -15.16 -6.29 -1.71
CA MET A 96 -14.11 -5.38 -1.25
C MET A 96 -13.95 -5.48 0.26
N LEU A 97 -12.80 -5.99 0.70
CA LEU A 97 -12.46 -6.12 2.11
C LEU A 97 -11.20 -5.31 2.42
N THR A 98 -11.25 -4.48 3.46
CA THR A 98 -10.06 -3.81 4.00
C THR A 98 -9.71 -4.37 5.37
N LEU A 99 -8.44 -4.70 5.58
CA LEU A 99 -7.93 -5.14 6.87
C LEU A 99 -7.17 -4.03 7.62
N LYS A 100 -7.28 -2.80 7.15
CA LYS A 100 -6.58 -1.62 7.68
C LYS A 100 -6.77 -1.41 9.18
N ASP A 101 -7.98 -1.64 9.69
CA ASP A 101 -8.34 -1.42 11.09
C ASP A 101 -8.40 -2.72 11.91
N CYS A 102 -7.97 -3.85 11.32
CA CYS A 102 -7.87 -5.13 12.00
C CYS A 102 -6.60 -5.20 12.88
N LYS A 103 -6.52 -4.28 13.85
CA LYS A 103 -5.40 -4.11 14.79
C LYS A 103 -5.92 -4.28 16.21
N ALA A 104 -5.40 -5.28 16.94
CA ALA A 104 -5.72 -5.49 18.33
C ALA A 104 -4.51 -6.09 19.07
N ASP A 105 -4.56 -6.10 20.41
CA ASP A 105 -3.46 -6.60 21.22
C ASP A 105 -3.48 -8.13 21.36
N THR A 106 -4.58 -8.79 20.98
CA THR A 106 -4.72 -10.24 21.04
C THR A 106 -5.18 -10.80 19.69
N PHE A 107 -4.91 -12.10 19.49
CA PHE A 107 -5.37 -12.81 18.30
C PHE A 107 -6.90 -12.86 18.22
N GLU A 108 -7.56 -13.12 19.34
CA GLU A 108 -9.02 -13.22 19.44
C GLU A 108 -9.69 -11.89 19.06
N ASP A 109 -9.21 -10.78 19.62
CA ASP A 109 -9.75 -9.45 19.30
C ASP A 109 -9.48 -9.05 17.85
N THR A 110 -8.34 -9.49 17.28
CA THR A 110 -8.06 -9.27 15.86
C THR A 110 -9.05 -10.04 14.97
N LEU A 111 -9.40 -11.29 15.33
CA LEU A 111 -10.44 -12.05 14.62
C LEU A 111 -11.82 -11.38 14.73
N VAL A 112 -12.16 -10.80 15.88
CA VAL A 112 -13.41 -10.04 16.04
C VAL A 112 -13.43 -8.86 15.08
N ARG A 113 -12.32 -8.11 14.93
CA ARG A 113 -12.24 -6.99 13.97
C ARG A 113 -12.37 -7.47 12.52
N ILE A 114 -11.70 -8.55 12.14
CA ILE A 114 -11.86 -9.17 10.82
C ILE A 114 -13.34 -9.58 10.60
N GLY A 115 -13.97 -10.14 11.63
CA GLY A 115 -15.38 -10.48 11.60
C GLY A 115 -16.30 -9.28 11.36
N TYR A 116 -15.98 -8.10 11.91
CA TYR A 116 -16.72 -6.86 11.65
C TYR A 116 -16.59 -6.40 10.21
N GLU A 117 -15.39 -6.44 9.63
CA GLU A 117 -15.21 -6.07 8.23
C GLU A 117 -15.94 -7.03 7.29
N LEU A 118 -15.90 -8.33 7.57
CA LEU A 118 -16.67 -9.33 6.83
C LEU A 118 -18.19 -9.11 6.98
N LYS A 119 -18.67 -8.82 8.19
CA LYS A 119 -20.07 -8.48 8.42
C LYS A 119 -20.50 -7.28 7.57
N ASN A 120 -19.70 -6.22 7.52
CA ASN A 120 -19.99 -5.05 6.69
C ASN A 120 -20.11 -5.44 5.21
N GLU A 121 -19.21 -6.29 4.73
CA GLU A 121 -19.25 -6.76 3.33
C GLU A 121 -20.45 -7.66 3.06
N PHE A 122 -20.81 -8.57 3.96
CA PHE A 122 -22.03 -9.38 3.86
C PHE A 122 -23.31 -8.54 3.93
N THR A 123 -23.31 -7.48 4.75
CA THR A 123 -24.41 -6.51 4.82
C THR A 123 -24.59 -5.78 3.49
N ARG A 124 -23.50 -5.41 2.82
CA ARG A 124 -23.55 -4.79 1.48
C ARG A 124 -24.21 -5.72 0.44
N HIS A 125 -24.09 -7.02 0.63
CA HIS A 125 -24.69 -8.04 -0.21
C HIS A 125 -25.95 -8.70 0.39
N ALA A 126 -26.63 -8.03 1.33
CA ALA A 126 -27.84 -8.58 1.99
C ALA A 126 -28.97 -8.95 1.02
N TYR A 127 -29.01 -8.32 -0.17
CA TYR A 127 -29.96 -8.69 -1.22
C TYR A 127 -29.86 -10.14 -1.69
N LEU A 128 -28.77 -10.83 -1.38
CA LEU A 128 -28.61 -12.26 -1.66
C LEU A 128 -29.56 -13.13 -0.83
N LEU A 129 -30.03 -12.64 0.32
CA LEU A 129 -31.04 -13.34 1.13
C LEU A 129 -32.37 -13.51 0.39
N ASP A 130 -32.72 -12.53 -0.44
CA ASP A 130 -33.94 -12.55 -1.27
C ASP A 130 -33.70 -13.18 -2.65
N SER A 131 -32.49 -13.70 -2.89
CA SER A 131 -32.16 -14.32 -4.17
C SER A 131 -32.89 -15.65 -4.35
N PRO A 132 -33.60 -15.87 -5.48
CA PRO A 132 -34.23 -17.13 -5.76
C PRO A 132 -33.26 -18.32 -5.92
N LYS A 133 -31.94 -18.00 -5.99
CA LYS A 133 -30.84 -18.97 -6.09
C LYS A 133 -30.15 -19.26 -4.75
N MET A 134 -30.59 -18.59 -3.67
CA MET A 134 -30.13 -18.90 -2.32
C MET A 134 -30.56 -20.30 -1.95
N ARG A 135 -29.63 -21.14 -1.50
CA ARG A 135 -29.89 -22.53 -1.07
C ARG A 135 -29.81 -22.64 0.44
N PRO A 136 -30.62 -23.53 1.05
CA PRO A 136 -30.64 -23.70 2.52
C PRO A 136 -29.26 -23.99 3.13
N ASN A 137 -28.41 -24.75 2.44
CA ASN A 137 -27.06 -25.07 2.92
C ASN A 137 -26.10 -23.91 2.99
N TYR A 138 -26.39 -22.77 2.35
CA TYR A 138 -25.58 -21.55 2.43
C TYR A 138 -26.12 -20.55 3.46
N LEU A 139 -27.42 -20.68 3.83
CA LEU A 139 -28.13 -19.69 4.62
C LEU A 139 -27.54 -19.55 6.03
N ASP A 140 -27.24 -20.64 6.69
CA ASP A 140 -26.72 -20.64 8.06
C ASP A 140 -25.35 -19.96 8.13
N ASP A 141 -24.45 -20.27 7.21
CA ASP A 141 -23.12 -19.65 7.13
C ASP A 141 -23.21 -18.17 6.74
N PHE A 142 -24.11 -17.82 5.80
CA PHE A 142 -24.35 -16.43 5.43
C PHE A 142 -24.86 -15.62 6.63
N MET A 143 -25.86 -16.16 7.36
CA MET A 143 -26.44 -15.49 8.53
C MET A 143 -25.44 -15.34 9.67
N ALA A 144 -24.59 -16.35 9.92
CA ALA A 144 -23.55 -16.25 10.93
C ALA A 144 -22.56 -15.09 10.65
N LEU A 145 -22.18 -14.90 9.37
CA LEU A 145 -21.32 -13.79 8.93
C LEU A 145 -22.06 -12.46 8.95
N TYR A 146 -23.28 -12.42 8.45
CA TYR A 146 -24.13 -11.23 8.42
C TYR A 146 -24.45 -10.67 9.82
N GLU A 147 -24.70 -11.57 10.79
CA GLU A 147 -24.93 -11.16 12.18
C GLU A 147 -23.67 -10.88 12.98
N GLY A 148 -22.49 -11.26 12.46
CA GLY A 148 -21.21 -11.12 13.16
C GLY A 148 -21.00 -12.18 14.25
N LYS A 149 -21.57 -13.37 14.08
CA LYS A 149 -21.49 -14.53 15.01
C LYS A 149 -20.66 -15.68 14.42
N ALA A 150 -19.94 -15.42 13.34
CA ALA A 150 -19.20 -16.44 12.62
C ALA A 150 -18.07 -17.06 13.45
N SER A 151 -17.97 -18.37 13.41
CA SER A 151 -16.83 -19.11 13.92
C SER A 151 -15.57 -18.82 13.11
N ARG A 152 -14.39 -19.17 13.64
CA ARG A 152 -13.13 -19.03 12.92
C ARG A 152 -13.16 -19.71 11.53
N GLY A 153 -13.69 -20.91 11.43
CA GLY A 153 -13.78 -21.62 10.15
C GLY A 153 -14.68 -20.91 9.13
N GLN A 154 -15.79 -20.31 9.60
CA GLN A 154 -16.66 -19.50 8.76
C GLN A 154 -15.99 -18.19 8.32
N LEU A 155 -15.18 -17.55 9.19
CA LEU A 155 -14.36 -16.39 8.80
C LEU A 155 -13.36 -16.78 7.71
N GLU A 156 -12.65 -17.90 7.87
CA GLU A 156 -11.68 -18.40 6.88
C GLU A 156 -12.37 -18.69 5.52
N GLY A 157 -13.59 -19.22 5.50
CA GLY A 157 -14.35 -19.57 4.30
C GLY A 157 -15.24 -18.47 3.71
N SER A 158 -15.34 -17.32 4.38
CA SER A 158 -16.33 -16.27 4.10
C SER A 158 -16.34 -15.75 2.66
N ILE A 159 -15.17 -15.35 2.13
CA ILE A 159 -15.08 -14.77 0.79
C ILE A 159 -15.35 -15.82 -0.29
N ARG A 160 -14.98 -17.09 -0.06
CA ARG A 160 -15.32 -18.17 -0.98
C ARG A 160 -16.84 -18.35 -1.05
N LEU A 161 -17.52 -18.43 0.10
CA LEU A 161 -18.97 -18.50 0.18
C LEU A 161 -19.64 -17.33 -0.57
N LEU A 162 -19.19 -16.09 -0.28
CA LEU A 162 -19.75 -14.91 -0.93
C LEU A 162 -19.52 -14.93 -2.44
N SER A 163 -18.34 -15.38 -2.89
CA SER A 163 -18.01 -15.51 -4.32
C SER A 163 -18.92 -16.49 -5.03
N GLU A 164 -19.21 -17.63 -4.42
CA GLU A 164 -20.13 -18.65 -4.95
C GLU A 164 -21.56 -18.10 -5.05
N LEU A 165 -22.04 -17.43 -4.00
CA LEU A 165 -23.39 -16.83 -3.98
C LEU A 165 -23.56 -15.72 -5.00
N LEU A 166 -22.56 -14.85 -5.14
CA LEU A 166 -22.58 -13.79 -6.14
C LEU A 166 -22.54 -14.36 -7.57
N THR A 167 -21.74 -15.40 -7.80
CA THR A 167 -21.71 -16.09 -9.09
C THR A 167 -23.06 -16.73 -9.42
N LEU A 168 -23.69 -17.37 -8.45
CA LEU A 168 -25.03 -17.94 -8.61
C LEU A 168 -26.07 -16.85 -8.93
N HIS A 169 -26.06 -15.75 -8.18
CA HIS A 169 -27.06 -14.68 -8.32
C HIS A 169 -26.92 -13.94 -9.66
N TRP A 170 -25.71 -13.45 -9.98
CA TRP A 170 -25.47 -12.61 -11.15
C TRP A 170 -25.12 -13.39 -12.42
N GLY A 171 -24.77 -14.68 -12.31
CA GLY A 171 -24.25 -15.48 -13.44
C GLY A 171 -22.82 -15.12 -13.85
N MET A 172 -22.14 -14.29 -13.07
CA MET A 172 -20.78 -13.80 -13.31
C MET A 172 -19.94 -13.89 -12.03
N PRO A 173 -18.70 -14.40 -12.09
CA PRO A 173 -17.83 -14.45 -10.93
C PRO A 173 -17.38 -13.04 -10.51
N PRO A 174 -17.27 -12.76 -9.20
CA PRO A 174 -16.87 -11.45 -8.69
C PRO A 174 -15.38 -11.13 -8.90
N LEU A 175 -15.10 -9.82 -8.92
CA LEU A 175 -13.79 -9.28 -8.62
C LEU A 175 -13.61 -9.23 -7.10
N VAL A 176 -12.48 -9.74 -6.58
CA VAL A 176 -12.14 -9.69 -5.16
C VAL A 176 -11.03 -8.67 -4.94
N LEU A 177 -11.32 -7.65 -4.14
CA LEU A 177 -10.39 -6.58 -3.75
C LEU A 177 -10.06 -6.73 -2.27
N LEU A 178 -8.79 -6.91 -1.94
CA LEU A 178 -8.32 -7.05 -0.56
C LEU A 178 -7.28 -5.99 -0.26
N ASP A 179 -7.63 -5.02 0.60
CA ASP A 179 -6.75 -3.92 0.97
C ASP A 179 -6.04 -4.19 2.30
N GLU A 180 -4.74 -3.79 2.35
CA GLU A 180 -3.87 -3.88 3.54
C GLU A 180 -3.87 -5.27 4.21
N TYR A 181 -3.74 -6.33 3.39
CA TYR A 181 -3.79 -7.72 3.85
C TYR A 181 -2.75 -8.07 4.92
N ASP A 182 -1.64 -7.36 4.93
CA ASP A 182 -0.50 -7.56 5.82
C ASP A 182 -0.63 -6.84 7.18
N THR A 183 -1.63 -5.98 7.35
CA THR A 183 -1.83 -5.24 8.60
C THR A 183 -2.06 -6.14 9.83
N PRO A 184 -2.95 -7.16 9.81
CA PRO A 184 -3.10 -8.07 10.96
C PRO A 184 -1.82 -8.86 11.28
N ILE A 185 -1.03 -9.18 10.25
CA ILE A 185 0.22 -9.93 10.39
C ILE A 185 1.29 -9.08 11.07
N HIS A 186 1.40 -7.81 10.64
CA HIS A 186 2.32 -6.85 11.23
C HIS A 186 2.03 -6.64 12.72
N VAL A 187 0.76 -6.41 13.06
CA VAL A 187 0.34 -6.24 14.47
C VAL A 187 0.59 -7.51 15.27
N ALA A 188 0.29 -8.68 14.70
CA ALA A 188 0.54 -9.95 15.37
C ALA A 188 2.01 -10.21 15.68
N PHE A 189 2.92 -9.74 14.80
CA PHE A 189 4.36 -9.78 15.05
C PHE A 189 4.74 -8.88 16.24
N ASP A 190 4.28 -7.63 16.24
CA ASP A 190 4.52 -6.67 17.30
C ASP A 190 3.99 -7.13 18.67
N LYS A 191 2.84 -7.83 18.69
CA LYS A 191 2.12 -8.27 19.90
C LYS A 191 2.38 -9.73 20.30
N GLY A 192 3.22 -10.47 19.57
CA GLY A 192 3.66 -11.81 19.94
C GLY A 192 2.69 -12.96 19.66
N PHE A 193 1.69 -12.77 18.77
CA PHE A 193 0.78 -13.84 18.33
C PHE A 193 0.90 -14.16 16.82
N TYR A 194 2.08 -13.89 16.24
CA TYR A 194 2.40 -14.01 14.83
C TYR A 194 2.02 -15.37 14.23
N ASP A 195 2.45 -16.48 14.84
CA ASP A 195 2.25 -17.83 14.31
C ASP A 195 0.76 -18.18 14.16
N ARG A 196 -0.06 -17.77 15.14
CA ARG A 196 -1.51 -17.99 15.10
C ARG A 196 -2.17 -17.20 13.96
N MET A 197 -1.73 -15.97 13.76
CA MET A 197 -2.25 -15.09 12.71
C MET A 197 -1.82 -15.59 11.32
N ILE A 198 -0.59 -16.07 11.15
CA ILE A 198 -0.11 -16.65 9.90
C ILE A 198 -0.94 -17.87 9.50
N VAL A 199 -1.25 -18.76 10.45
CA VAL A 199 -2.10 -19.94 10.17
C VAL A 199 -3.49 -19.51 9.71
N PHE A 200 -4.10 -18.55 10.39
CA PHE A 200 -5.42 -18.02 9.99
C PHE A 200 -5.36 -17.37 8.60
N MET A 201 -4.42 -16.46 8.36
CA MET A 201 -4.30 -15.75 7.08
C MET A 201 -3.97 -16.69 5.92
N ARG A 202 -3.16 -17.73 6.15
CA ARG A 202 -2.89 -18.77 5.15
C ARG A 202 -4.17 -19.50 4.75
N ASN A 203 -4.97 -19.94 5.72
CA ASN A 203 -6.24 -20.63 5.45
C ASN A 203 -7.20 -19.70 4.71
N PHE A 204 -7.39 -18.48 5.22
CA PHE A 204 -8.22 -17.46 4.61
C PHE A 204 -7.84 -17.22 3.15
N MET A 205 -6.58 -16.88 2.87
CA MET A 205 -6.10 -16.59 1.51
C MET A 205 -6.18 -17.81 0.59
N SER A 206 -5.89 -19.01 1.12
CA SER A 206 -6.01 -20.25 0.37
C SER A 206 -7.47 -20.52 -0.02
N MET A 207 -8.42 -20.37 0.89
CA MET A 207 -9.84 -20.56 0.58
C MET A 207 -10.39 -19.53 -0.41
N VAL A 208 -9.90 -18.30 -0.34
CA VAL A 208 -10.30 -17.23 -1.28
C VAL A 208 -9.77 -17.48 -2.68
N PHE A 209 -8.48 -17.81 -2.81
CA PHE A 209 -7.77 -17.70 -4.11
C PHE A 209 -7.31 -19.04 -4.69
N LYS A 210 -7.15 -20.10 -3.86
CA LYS A 210 -6.70 -21.39 -4.36
C LYS A 210 -7.89 -22.16 -4.92
N ASP A 211 -7.73 -22.60 -6.18
CA ASP A 211 -8.71 -23.44 -6.87
C ASP A 211 -10.16 -22.90 -6.80
N ASN A 212 -10.33 -21.60 -6.54
CA ASN A 212 -11.62 -20.95 -6.55
C ASN A 212 -12.01 -20.56 -7.98
N THR A 213 -12.94 -21.30 -8.55
CA THR A 213 -13.47 -21.04 -9.89
C THR A 213 -14.50 -19.93 -9.91
N SER A 214 -15.04 -19.56 -8.74
CA SER A 214 -16.07 -18.52 -8.57
C SER A 214 -15.47 -17.13 -8.32
N ILE A 215 -14.29 -16.82 -8.88
CA ILE A 215 -13.74 -15.47 -8.92
C ILE A 215 -13.32 -15.12 -10.34
N PHE A 216 -13.58 -13.88 -10.74
CA PHE A 216 -13.10 -13.32 -12.00
C PHE A 216 -11.61 -13.00 -11.89
N ARG A 217 -11.26 -12.10 -10.97
CA ARG A 217 -9.89 -11.71 -10.62
C ARG A 217 -9.79 -11.37 -9.15
N GLY A 218 -8.56 -11.39 -8.61
CA GLY A 218 -8.22 -10.88 -7.29
C GLY A 218 -7.17 -9.78 -7.38
N VAL A 219 -7.35 -8.69 -6.64
CA VAL A 219 -6.35 -7.63 -6.46
C VAL A 219 -6.10 -7.46 -4.98
N ILE A 220 -4.86 -7.63 -4.58
CA ILE A 220 -4.43 -7.60 -3.19
C ILE A 220 -3.43 -6.47 -3.02
N THR A 221 -3.60 -5.63 -2.01
CA THR A 221 -2.65 -4.57 -1.67
C THR A 221 -2.13 -4.72 -0.25
N GLY A 222 -0.90 -4.28 -0.05
CA GLY A 222 -0.20 -4.26 1.23
C GLY A 222 1.06 -3.40 1.12
N ILE A 223 1.95 -3.51 2.10
CA ILE A 223 3.27 -2.88 2.09
C ILE A 223 4.32 -3.91 1.67
N LEU A 224 4.24 -5.12 2.23
CA LEU A 224 5.22 -6.19 2.03
C LEU A 224 4.59 -7.37 1.30
N ARG A 225 5.44 -8.12 0.61
CA ARG A 225 5.16 -9.49 0.25
C ARG A 225 5.56 -10.39 1.41
N VAL A 226 4.61 -10.77 2.26
CA VAL A 226 4.86 -11.73 3.35
C VAL A 226 4.87 -13.14 2.78
N SER A 227 6.06 -13.71 2.54
CA SER A 227 6.14 -14.90 1.69
C SER A 227 6.77 -16.13 2.34
N LYS A 228 7.66 -16.00 3.30
CA LYS A 228 8.43 -17.15 3.81
C LYS A 228 7.57 -18.15 4.58
N GLU A 229 6.48 -17.72 5.14
CA GLU A 229 5.57 -18.51 5.97
C GLU A 229 4.36 -19.05 5.20
N SER A 230 4.47 -19.13 3.88
CA SER A 230 3.48 -19.82 3.05
C SER A 230 2.04 -19.28 3.04
N ILE A 231 1.80 -18.00 3.35
CA ILE A 231 0.46 -17.41 3.13
C ILE A 231 0.02 -17.63 1.68
N PHE A 232 0.98 -17.52 0.77
CA PHE A 232 0.78 -17.75 -0.65
C PHE A 232 1.36 -19.08 -1.15
N SER A 233 1.87 -19.97 -0.29
CA SER A 233 2.59 -21.21 -0.69
C SER A 233 1.72 -22.24 -1.40
N GLY A 234 0.44 -22.08 -1.40
CA GLY A 234 -0.47 -22.92 -2.16
C GLY A 234 -1.05 -22.26 -3.40
N LEU A 235 -0.69 -20.99 -3.66
CA LEU A 235 -1.25 -20.18 -4.74
C LEU A 235 -0.23 -20.12 -5.90
N ASN A 236 -0.39 -21.01 -6.88
CA ASN A 236 0.45 -21.03 -8.09
C ASN A 236 0.02 -19.99 -9.14
N ASN A 237 -1.07 -19.25 -8.87
CA ASN A 237 -1.75 -18.34 -9.79
C ASN A 237 -1.66 -16.87 -9.36
N ILE A 238 -0.75 -16.54 -8.43
CA ILE A 238 -0.54 -15.17 -7.98
C ILE A 238 0.65 -14.54 -8.73
N ASP A 239 0.41 -13.39 -9.31
CA ASP A 239 1.42 -12.51 -9.85
C ASP A 239 1.73 -11.40 -8.84
N VAL A 240 3.00 -11.17 -8.58
CA VAL A 240 3.44 -10.17 -7.61
C VAL A 240 4.20 -9.07 -8.34
N ASP A 241 3.59 -7.91 -8.39
CA ASP A 241 4.17 -6.72 -8.99
C ASP A 241 4.63 -5.77 -7.87
N THR A 242 5.94 -5.80 -7.60
CA THR A 242 6.59 -4.99 -6.57
C THR A 242 6.98 -3.61 -7.12
N LEU A 243 7.53 -2.75 -6.26
CA LEU A 243 8.09 -1.48 -6.71
C LEU A 243 9.35 -1.62 -7.59
N LEU A 244 9.94 -2.82 -7.69
CA LEU A 244 11.08 -3.09 -8.57
C LEU A 244 10.63 -3.51 -9.98
N ASP A 245 9.36 -3.86 -10.16
CA ASP A 245 8.80 -4.32 -11.42
C ASP A 245 8.30 -3.14 -12.28
N ARG A 246 8.32 -3.32 -13.61
CA ARG A 246 7.91 -2.28 -14.56
C ARG A 246 6.40 -2.16 -14.76
N PRO A 247 5.64 -3.26 -14.80
CA PRO A 247 4.19 -3.19 -14.94
C PRO A 247 3.57 -2.34 -13.82
N MET A 248 2.48 -1.64 -14.10
CA MET A 248 1.71 -0.86 -13.13
C MET A 248 2.54 0.13 -12.27
N SER A 249 3.80 0.43 -12.66
CA SER A 249 4.69 1.34 -11.93
C SER A 249 4.13 2.74 -11.77
N THR A 250 3.29 3.19 -12.69
CA THR A 250 2.68 4.54 -12.70
C THR A 250 1.24 4.58 -12.20
N ALA A 251 0.67 3.41 -11.86
CA ALA A 251 -0.66 3.32 -11.25
C ALA A 251 -0.71 3.98 -9.87
N PHE A 252 0.45 3.98 -9.17
CA PHE A 252 0.60 4.54 -7.84
C PHE A 252 1.61 5.70 -7.85
N GLY A 253 1.37 6.71 -7.02
CA GLY A 253 2.21 7.91 -6.99
C GLY A 253 1.87 8.92 -8.09
N PHE A 254 2.49 10.09 -8.05
CA PHE A 254 2.35 11.14 -9.06
C PHE A 254 3.61 11.22 -9.91
N LYS A 255 3.45 11.40 -11.23
CA LYS A 255 4.55 11.69 -12.14
C LYS A 255 4.94 13.18 -12.05
N GLN A 256 6.10 13.53 -12.60
CA GLN A 256 6.53 14.93 -12.67
C GLN A 256 5.47 15.81 -13.35
N VAL A 257 4.90 15.37 -14.47
CA VAL A 257 3.87 16.12 -15.20
C VAL A 257 2.60 16.34 -14.37
N ASP A 258 2.20 15.34 -13.57
CA ASP A 258 1.04 15.44 -12.68
C ASP A 258 1.28 16.55 -11.63
N VAL A 259 2.49 16.57 -11.04
CA VAL A 259 2.88 17.53 -10.01
C VAL A 259 3.03 18.92 -10.59
N ASP A 260 3.66 19.06 -11.75
CA ASP A 260 3.82 20.36 -12.43
C ASP A 260 2.46 21.00 -12.75
N THR A 261 1.53 20.20 -13.28
CA THR A 261 0.15 20.64 -13.58
C THR A 261 -0.59 21.05 -12.30
N LEU A 262 -0.40 20.25 -11.25
CA LEU A 262 -1.03 20.51 -9.95
C LEU A 262 -0.51 21.82 -9.36
N LEU A 263 0.80 22.04 -9.31
CA LEU A 263 1.42 23.26 -8.78
C LEU A 263 0.99 24.51 -9.57
N ASP A 264 0.95 24.42 -10.90
CA ASP A 264 0.48 25.52 -11.75
C ASP A 264 -0.98 25.88 -11.44
N SER A 265 -1.84 24.87 -11.21
CA SER A 265 -3.26 25.05 -10.88
C SER A 265 -3.50 25.78 -9.55
N TYR A 266 -2.53 25.74 -8.63
CA TYR A 266 -2.60 26.36 -7.31
C TYR A 266 -1.65 27.56 -7.16
N SER A 267 -1.13 28.11 -8.26
CA SER A 267 -0.21 29.27 -8.28
C SER A 267 1.09 29.04 -7.49
N LEU A 268 1.57 27.79 -7.48
CA LEU A 268 2.84 27.37 -6.85
C LEU A 268 3.90 26.96 -7.87
N GLY A 269 3.71 27.33 -9.15
CA GLY A 269 4.59 26.93 -10.26
C GLY A 269 6.06 27.34 -10.10
N ASP A 270 6.32 28.45 -9.42
CA ASP A 270 7.68 28.93 -9.16
C ASP A 270 8.48 28.01 -8.21
N GLN A 271 7.79 27.14 -7.47
CA GLN A 271 8.40 26.25 -6.46
C GLN A 271 8.64 24.82 -6.98
N LYS A 272 8.44 24.55 -8.28
CA LYS A 272 8.59 23.19 -8.87
C LYS A 272 9.93 22.54 -8.55
N SER A 273 11.01 23.29 -8.63
CA SER A 273 12.38 22.78 -8.36
C SER A 273 12.54 22.35 -6.90
N GLU A 274 12.01 23.14 -5.97
CA GLU A 274 12.12 22.87 -4.55
C GLU A 274 11.18 21.73 -4.12
N VAL A 275 9.94 21.67 -4.67
CA VAL A 275 9.02 20.55 -4.50
C VAL A 275 9.63 19.23 -4.99
N LYS A 276 10.35 19.28 -6.13
CA LYS A 276 11.09 18.14 -6.66
C LYS A 276 12.19 17.70 -5.68
N HIS A 277 12.95 18.61 -5.12
CA HIS A 277 13.99 18.30 -4.13
C HIS A 277 13.42 17.69 -2.85
N TRP A 278 12.28 18.19 -2.38
CA TRP A 278 11.63 17.74 -1.14
C TRP A 278 10.90 16.41 -1.24
N TYR A 279 10.16 16.15 -2.32
CA TYR A 279 9.14 15.08 -2.36
C TYR A 279 9.29 14.09 -3.51
N ASN A 280 10.17 14.36 -4.50
CA ASN A 280 10.41 13.43 -5.61
C ASN A 280 11.40 12.33 -5.23
N GLY A 281 11.60 11.36 -6.12
CA GLY A 281 12.74 10.45 -6.08
C GLY A 281 12.41 9.02 -5.64
N TYR A 282 11.15 8.68 -5.40
CA TYR A 282 10.76 7.27 -5.31
C TYR A 282 10.88 6.65 -6.71
N LEU A 283 11.46 5.46 -6.78
CA LEU A 283 11.64 4.75 -8.04
C LEU A 283 10.78 3.48 -8.05
N PHE A 284 9.77 3.44 -8.95
CA PHE A 284 8.92 2.28 -9.17
C PHE A 284 9.20 1.75 -10.58
N GLY A 285 9.77 0.54 -10.67
CA GLY A 285 10.34 0.06 -11.92
C GLY A 285 11.40 1.03 -12.44
N ASN A 286 11.14 1.64 -13.59
CA ASN A 286 12.01 2.69 -14.16
C ASN A 286 11.42 4.11 -14.03
N GLU A 287 10.29 4.26 -13.36
CA GLU A 287 9.57 5.53 -13.25
C GLU A 287 9.86 6.23 -11.93
N VAL A 288 10.21 7.51 -12.01
CA VAL A 288 10.38 8.34 -10.83
C VAL A 288 9.03 8.97 -10.46
N VAL A 289 8.61 8.73 -9.22
CA VAL A 289 7.30 9.19 -8.73
C VAL A 289 7.43 9.95 -7.42
N TYR A 290 6.45 10.82 -7.20
CA TYR A 290 6.23 11.53 -5.93
C TYR A 290 5.26 10.76 -5.04
N ASN A 291 5.41 10.93 -3.73
CA ASN A 291 4.38 10.53 -2.79
C ASN A 291 3.18 11.50 -2.89
N PRO A 292 1.96 11.01 -3.25
CA PRO A 292 0.79 11.88 -3.39
C PRO A 292 0.42 12.63 -2.11
N TRP A 293 0.52 11.97 -0.97
CA TRP A 293 0.17 12.55 0.33
C TRP A 293 1.02 13.78 0.65
N SER A 294 2.32 13.70 0.41
CA SER A 294 3.25 14.80 0.70
C SER A 294 2.97 16.01 -0.19
N VAL A 295 2.80 15.79 -1.50
CA VAL A 295 2.48 16.86 -2.46
C VAL A 295 1.13 17.52 -2.17
N LEU A 296 0.09 16.72 -1.92
CA LEU A 296 -1.24 17.26 -1.62
C LEU A 296 -1.25 18.05 -0.31
N ASN A 297 -0.57 17.57 0.75
CA ASN A 297 -0.45 18.32 2.00
C ASN A 297 0.36 19.62 1.83
N TYR A 298 1.46 19.59 1.07
CA TYR A 298 2.22 20.79 0.74
C TYR A 298 1.33 21.87 0.13
N ILE A 299 0.52 21.52 -0.86
CA ILE A 299 -0.42 22.47 -1.50
C ILE A 299 -1.50 22.91 -0.53
N ASN A 300 -2.12 21.97 0.20
CA ASN A 300 -3.18 22.27 1.17
C ASN A 300 -2.72 23.19 2.32
N LYS A 301 -1.40 23.19 2.62
CA LYS A 301 -0.76 24.07 3.61
C LYS A 301 -0.19 25.35 2.99
N GLY A 302 -0.59 25.70 1.77
CA GLY A 302 -0.20 26.95 1.13
C GLY A 302 1.28 27.02 0.71
N GLY A 303 1.88 25.88 0.37
CA GLY A 303 3.28 25.83 -0.08
C GLY A 303 4.31 25.79 1.06
N VAL A 304 3.94 25.31 2.23
CA VAL A 304 4.87 25.12 3.36
C VAL A 304 5.57 23.77 3.23
N PHE A 305 6.89 23.76 3.21
CA PHE A 305 7.69 22.54 3.18
C PHE A 305 7.78 21.93 4.57
N ALA A 306 7.38 20.65 4.69
CA ALA A 306 7.42 19.87 5.92
C ALA A 306 7.44 18.37 5.61
N PRO A 307 7.92 17.53 6.54
CA PRO A 307 7.90 16.07 6.37
C PRO A 307 6.51 15.50 6.66
N TYR A 308 5.58 15.63 5.71
CA TYR A 308 4.18 15.23 5.84
C TYR A 308 3.97 13.71 5.89
N TRP A 309 4.91 12.94 5.36
CA TRP A 309 4.87 11.48 5.38
C TRP A 309 5.21 10.88 6.74
N LEU A 310 5.90 11.63 7.61
CA LEU A 310 6.27 11.27 8.98
C LEU A 310 5.03 10.92 9.83
N ASN A 311 5.25 10.10 10.89
CA ASN A 311 4.22 9.69 11.86
C ASN A 311 3.09 8.82 11.29
N THR A 312 3.33 8.07 10.22
CA THR A 312 2.32 7.18 9.62
C THR A 312 2.30 5.76 10.21
N GLY A 313 2.94 5.52 11.37
CA GLY A 313 2.79 4.30 12.18
C GLY A 313 3.80 3.17 11.90
N SER A 314 4.74 3.32 10.96
CA SER A 314 5.82 2.35 10.70
C SER A 314 7.14 2.68 11.42
N ASP A 315 7.23 3.85 12.03
CA ASP A 315 8.47 4.37 12.62
C ASP A 315 8.95 3.55 13.83
N VAL A 316 8.03 2.94 14.58
CA VAL A 316 8.37 2.12 15.76
C VAL A 316 9.14 0.88 15.35
N LEU A 317 8.64 0.12 14.37
CA LEU A 317 9.34 -1.06 13.87
C LEU A 317 10.69 -0.69 13.24
N LEU A 318 10.72 0.39 12.45
CA LEU A 318 11.97 0.87 11.85
C LEU A 318 13.01 1.23 12.93
N ARG A 319 12.62 1.96 13.98
CA ARG A 319 13.49 2.27 15.13
C ARG A 319 14.04 1.01 15.78
N HIS A 320 13.17 0.03 16.03
CA HIS A 320 13.58 -1.26 16.59
C HIS A 320 14.58 -2.00 15.69
N LEU A 321 14.28 -2.10 14.38
CA LEU A 321 15.16 -2.76 13.41
C LEU A 321 16.55 -2.12 13.31
N ILE A 322 16.62 -0.79 13.37
CA ILE A 322 17.89 -0.08 13.35
C ILE A 322 18.65 -0.25 14.69
N ALA A 323 17.93 -0.23 15.83
CA ALA A 323 18.54 -0.37 17.15
C ALA A 323 19.12 -1.76 17.40
N GLU A 324 18.35 -2.80 17.08
CA GLU A 324 18.66 -4.21 17.33
C GLU A 324 19.40 -4.89 16.15
N GLY A 325 19.39 -4.26 14.97
CA GLY A 325 19.98 -4.82 13.76
C GLY A 325 21.52 -4.93 13.82
N PRO A 326 22.11 -5.71 12.88
CA PRO A 326 23.56 -5.85 12.75
C PRO A 326 24.28 -4.51 12.65
N SER A 327 25.52 -4.42 13.14
CA SER A 327 26.32 -3.18 13.13
C SER A 327 26.47 -2.55 11.73
N GLN A 328 26.40 -3.36 10.69
CA GLN A 328 26.40 -2.92 9.28
C GLN A 328 25.23 -1.99 8.96
N VAL A 329 24.06 -2.18 9.59
CA VAL A 329 22.88 -1.34 9.39
C VAL A 329 23.16 0.08 9.88
N ARG A 330 23.75 0.24 11.06
CA ARG A 330 24.10 1.55 11.63
C ARG A 330 25.06 2.31 10.72
N LYS A 331 26.13 1.64 10.27
CA LYS A 331 27.11 2.25 9.33
C LYS A 331 26.45 2.62 8.00
N GLY A 332 25.55 1.77 7.50
CA GLY A 332 24.80 2.06 6.28
C GLY A 332 23.87 3.27 6.43
N ILE A 333 23.19 3.41 7.58
CA ILE A 333 22.35 4.58 7.87
C ILE A 333 23.20 5.87 7.91
N GLU A 334 24.38 5.85 8.54
CA GLU A 334 25.31 6.99 8.55
C GLU A 334 25.67 7.42 7.12
N THR A 335 26.02 6.45 6.25
CA THR A 335 26.31 6.72 4.83
C THR A 335 25.11 7.34 4.11
N LEU A 336 23.91 6.79 4.31
CA LEU A 336 22.69 7.26 3.65
C LEU A 336 22.29 8.68 4.08
N VAL A 337 22.44 9.01 5.36
CA VAL A 337 22.13 10.37 5.88
C VAL A 337 23.09 11.43 5.34
N GLN A 338 24.34 11.05 5.07
CA GLN A 338 25.34 11.91 4.41
C GLN A 338 25.09 12.08 2.90
N GLY A 339 23.99 11.56 2.37
CA GLY A 339 23.68 11.61 0.93
C GLY A 339 24.40 10.56 0.10
N GLY A 340 25.08 9.60 0.74
CA GLY A 340 25.71 8.48 0.05
C GLY A 340 24.71 7.40 -0.32
N SER A 341 25.23 6.30 -0.87
CA SER A 341 24.46 5.11 -1.25
C SER A 341 25.16 3.84 -0.76
N LEU A 342 24.43 2.75 -0.69
CA LEU A 342 24.97 1.43 -0.36
C LEU A 342 24.43 0.38 -1.34
N CYS A 343 25.19 -0.71 -1.52
CA CYS A 343 24.75 -1.84 -2.32
C CYS A 343 24.26 -2.96 -1.39
N SER A 344 23.09 -3.51 -1.70
CA SER A 344 22.55 -4.67 -0.98
C SER A 344 21.76 -5.58 -1.91
N VAL A 345 21.84 -6.87 -1.61
CA VAL A 345 20.88 -7.84 -2.16
C VAL A 345 19.51 -7.52 -1.60
N ILE A 346 18.50 -7.49 -2.44
CA ILE A 346 17.11 -7.25 -2.05
C ILE A 346 16.35 -8.56 -2.06
N ASN A 347 15.76 -8.87 -0.92
CA ASN A 347 14.86 -10.01 -0.74
C ASN A 347 13.41 -9.51 -0.83
N ASP A 348 12.73 -9.86 -1.91
CA ASP A 348 11.30 -9.54 -2.11
C ASP A 348 10.37 -10.46 -1.31
N LYS A 349 10.96 -11.50 -0.68
CA LYS A 349 10.25 -12.54 0.08
C LYS A 349 10.60 -12.42 1.58
N LEU A 350 10.12 -11.38 2.23
CA LEU A 350 10.39 -11.11 3.63
C LEU A 350 9.39 -11.82 4.55
N ALA A 351 9.89 -12.41 5.64
CA ALA A 351 9.08 -12.76 6.81
C ALA A 351 9.45 -11.85 7.98
N PHE A 352 8.48 -11.42 8.77
CA PHE A 352 8.73 -10.53 9.90
C PHE A 352 9.75 -11.09 10.91
N PRO A 353 9.71 -12.39 11.30
CA PRO A 353 10.69 -12.95 12.22
C PRO A 353 12.14 -12.92 11.70
N ASP A 354 12.32 -12.89 10.37
CA ASP A 354 13.66 -12.87 9.76
C ASP A 354 14.24 -11.46 9.57
N LEU A 355 13.49 -10.41 9.88
CA LEU A 355 13.94 -9.04 9.63
C LEU A 355 15.29 -8.73 10.28
N LEU A 356 15.49 -9.17 11.52
CA LEU A 356 16.74 -8.97 12.27
C LEU A 356 17.86 -9.97 11.92
N SER A 357 17.58 -11.00 11.11
CA SER A 357 18.55 -12.05 10.80
C SER A 357 19.70 -11.59 9.90
N SER A 358 19.49 -10.53 9.11
CA SER A 358 20.51 -9.97 8.22
C SER A 358 20.28 -8.49 7.92
N ALA A 359 21.35 -7.77 7.61
CA ALA A 359 21.26 -6.39 7.15
C ALA A 359 20.46 -6.27 5.83
N SER A 360 20.60 -7.25 4.94
CA SER A 360 19.88 -7.33 3.65
C SER A 360 18.34 -7.34 3.84
N ASN A 361 17.84 -8.06 4.84
CA ASN A 361 16.41 -8.09 5.14
C ASN A 361 15.91 -6.73 5.66
N ILE A 362 16.71 -6.04 6.48
CA ILE A 362 16.37 -4.71 6.98
C ILE A 362 16.35 -3.70 5.81
N TRP A 363 17.33 -3.75 4.92
CA TRP A 363 17.36 -2.90 3.74
C TRP A 363 16.18 -3.16 2.78
N SER A 364 15.82 -4.42 2.62
CA SER A 364 14.65 -4.81 1.83
C SER A 364 13.35 -4.28 2.46
N PHE A 365 13.20 -4.41 3.78
CA PHE A 365 12.07 -3.83 4.51
C PHE A 365 11.99 -2.30 4.32
N MET A 366 13.13 -1.60 4.47
CA MET A 366 13.20 -0.15 4.29
C MET A 366 12.83 0.27 2.86
N LEU A 367 13.28 -0.49 1.86
CA LEU A 367 12.95 -0.24 0.46
C LEU A 367 11.44 -0.37 0.22
N PHE A 368 10.83 -1.52 0.56
CA PHE A 368 9.42 -1.78 0.31
C PHE A 368 8.48 -0.92 1.15
N SER A 369 8.95 -0.46 2.32
CA SER A 369 8.21 0.49 3.15
C SER A 369 8.33 1.95 2.69
N GLY A 370 9.21 2.26 1.72
CA GLY A 370 9.39 3.59 1.14
C GLY A 370 10.42 4.49 1.82
N TYR A 371 11.26 3.95 2.70
CA TYR A 371 12.37 4.69 3.30
C TYR A 371 13.59 4.79 2.37
N LEU A 372 13.72 3.86 1.42
CA LEU A 372 14.80 3.83 0.44
C LEU A 372 14.23 3.75 -0.97
N LYS A 373 15.04 4.16 -1.94
CA LYS A 373 14.88 3.88 -3.36
C LYS A 373 15.96 2.91 -3.82
N ALA A 374 15.66 2.09 -4.83
CA ALA A 374 16.60 1.16 -5.45
C ALA A 374 16.88 1.57 -6.88
N SER A 375 18.15 1.65 -7.27
CA SER A 375 18.59 1.90 -8.63
C SER A 375 19.68 0.90 -9.01
N GLU A 376 20.03 0.84 -10.30
CA GLU A 376 21.15 0.06 -10.83
C GLU A 376 21.19 -1.40 -10.33
N GLY A 377 20.14 -2.17 -10.65
CA GLY A 377 20.10 -3.60 -10.32
C GLY A 377 21.19 -4.37 -11.05
N ARG A 378 21.95 -5.19 -10.33
CA ARG A 378 23.02 -6.04 -10.84
C ARG A 378 22.89 -7.45 -10.27
N MET A 379 23.09 -8.45 -11.10
CA MET A 379 23.14 -9.83 -10.65
C MET A 379 24.50 -10.11 -9.96
N THR A 380 24.45 -10.66 -8.76
CA THR A 380 25.64 -11.13 -8.04
C THR A 380 26.15 -12.46 -8.61
N PRO A 381 27.38 -12.90 -8.31
CA PRO A 381 27.88 -14.24 -8.70
C PRO A 381 26.99 -15.39 -8.21
N ASP A 382 26.29 -15.20 -7.09
CA ASP A 382 25.35 -16.17 -6.51
C ASP A 382 23.93 -16.08 -7.12
N HIS A 383 23.80 -15.41 -8.26
CA HIS A 383 22.53 -15.20 -8.97
C HIS A 383 21.43 -14.47 -8.18
N LEU A 384 21.80 -13.63 -7.22
CA LEU A 384 20.90 -12.76 -6.49
C LEU A 384 20.90 -11.35 -7.07
N MET A 385 19.77 -10.64 -7.00
CA MET A 385 19.69 -9.25 -7.43
C MET A 385 20.15 -8.29 -6.33
N SER A 386 21.22 -7.58 -6.58
CA SER A 386 21.73 -6.48 -5.74
C SER A 386 21.40 -5.15 -6.36
N TYR A 387 21.02 -4.18 -5.54
CA TYR A 387 20.66 -2.83 -5.96
C TYR A 387 21.47 -1.78 -5.22
N THR A 388 21.69 -0.65 -5.88
CA THR A 388 22.19 0.56 -5.24
C THR A 388 21.02 1.24 -4.52
N LEU A 389 21.13 1.35 -3.20
CA LEU A 389 20.10 1.93 -2.34
C LEU A 389 20.49 3.35 -1.92
N GLY A 390 19.54 4.26 -1.92
CA GLY A 390 19.70 5.63 -1.46
C GLY A 390 18.43 6.18 -0.84
N VAL A 391 18.53 7.29 -0.12
CA VAL A 391 17.36 8.02 0.39
C VAL A 391 16.64 8.67 -0.80
N PRO A 392 15.32 8.56 -0.92
CA PRO A 392 14.62 9.10 -2.08
C PRO A 392 14.66 10.63 -2.16
N ASN A 393 14.53 11.35 -1.03
CA ASN A 393 14.34 12.80 -1.03
C ASN A 393 14.61 13.42 0.35
N THR A 394 14.51 14.75 0.45
CA THR A 394 14.72 15.52 1.68
C THR A 394 13.72 15.16 2.78
N GLU A 395 12.45 14.93 2.44
CA GLU A 395 11.44 14.53 3.41
C GLU A 395 11.86 13.27 4.18
N VAL A 396 12.26 12.21 3.46
CA VAL A 396 12.70 10.95 4.07
C VAL A 396 14.04 11.09 4.79
N SER A 397 14.95 11.92 4.30
CA SER A 397 16.21 12.24 5.00
C SER A 397 15.94 12.84 6.38
N THR A 398 14.93 13.70 6.51
CA THR A 398 14.52 14.26 7.81
C THR A 398 14.01 13.17 8.79
N VAL A 399 13.36 12.11 8.27
CA VAL A 399 12.97 10.95 9.09
C VAL A 399 14.19 10.28 9.71
N PHE A 400 15.18 9.94 8.91
CA PHE A 400 16.41 9.32 9.41
C PHE A 400 17.13 10.21 10.42
N SER A 401 17.21 11.51 10.15
CA SER A 401 17.80 12.49 11.08
C SER A 401 17.09 12.51 12.43
N THR A 402 15.74 12.40 12.43
CA THR A 402 14.94 12.35 13.65
C THR A 402 15.17 11.04 14.44
N ILE A 403 15.28 9.91 13.73
CA ILE A 403 15.56 8.61 14.36
C ILE A 403 16.94 8.62 15.01
N ILE A 404 17.94 9.16 14.33
CA ILE A 404 19.31 9.25 14.85
C ILE A 404 19.38 10.17 16.07
N ARG A 405 18.72 11.33 16.04
CA ARG A 405 18.63 12.24 17.20
C ARG A 405 17.98 11.55 18.40
N GLY A 406 16.92 10.77 18.20
CA GLY A 406 16.31 9.97 19.25
C GLY A 406 17.26 8.98 19.90
N TRP A 407 18.08 8.29 19.12
CA TRP A 407 19.10 7.38 19.64
C TRP A 407 20.15 8.06 20.50
N ILE A 408 20.56 9.24 20.07
CA ILE A 408 21.57 10.04 20.78
C ILE A 408 21.03 10.43 22.16
N ASN A 409 19.76 10.80 22.23
CA ASN A 409 19.13 11.28 23.47
C ASN A 409 18.78 10.14 24.44
N ASP A 410 18.42 8.95 23.92
CA ASP A 410 17.91 7.82 24.73
C ASP A 410 18.99 6.76 25.04
N GLY A 411 20.19 6.86 24.46
CA GLY A 411 21.25 5.83 24.56
C GLY A 411 22.42 6.22 25.47
N PRO A 412 23.17 5.23 26.01
CA PRO A 412 24.37 5.48 26.82
C PRO A 412 25.59 5.85 25.95
N VAL A 413 25.42 6.66 24.93
CA VAL A 413 26.50 7.03 23.99
C VAL A 413 27.30 8.20 24.58
N LYS A 414 28.61 7.98 24.80
CA LYS A 414 29.55 9.00 25.25
C LYS A 414 29.65 10.19 24.27
N ASN A 415 29.71 11.40 24.83
CA ASN A 415 29.65 12.71 24.18
C ASN A 415 30.51 12.90 22.90
N ASP A 416 31.64 12.24 22.75
CA ASP A 416 32.57 12.47 21.61
C ASP A 416 32.04 11.99 20.26
N ARG A 417 31.19 10.94 20.23
CA ARG A 417 30.48 10.50 19.01
C ARG A 417 29.27 11.36 18.68
N LEU A 418 28.70 12.01 19.67
CA LEU A 418 27.55 12.89 19.57
C LEU A 418 27.88 14.15 18.78
N GLU A 419 29.00 14.81 19.08
CA GLU A 419 29.44 16.01 18.37
C GLU A 419 29.81 15.71 16.93
N MET A 420 30.44 14.55 16.67
CA MET A 420 30.77 14.13 15.31
C MET A 420 29.50 13.83 14.46
N MET A 421 28.48 13.18 15.02
CA MET A 421 27.21 12.93 14.35
C MET A 421 26.36 14.21 14.18
N LEU A 422 26.36 15.11 15.15
CA LEU A 422 25.66 16.39 15.07
C LEU A 422 26.32 17.31 14.01
N SER A 423 27.65 17.32 13.90
CA SER A 423 28.33 18.04 12.83
C SER A 423 27.98 17.53 11.42
N LEU A 424 27.74 16.23 11.27
CA LEU A 424 27.32 15.60 10.02
C LEU A 424 25.88 15.96 9.64
N ILE A 425 24.99 16.17 10.61
CA ILE A 425 23.61 16.61 10.38
C ILE A 425 23.57 18.10 9.99
N HIS A 426 24.43 18.93 10.55
CA HIS A 426 24.51 20.36 10.22
C HIS A 426 25.08 20.65 8.82
N ILE A 427 25.85 19.74 8.22
CA ILE A 427 26.39 19.90 6.85
C ILE A 427 25.27 19.78 5.80
N SER A 428 24.14 19.16 6.13
CA SER A 428 22.99 19.02 5.22
C SER A 428 21.94 20.14 5.29
N GLU A 429 22.07 21.11 6.20
CA GLU A 429 21.20 22.29 6.22
C GLU A 429 21.75 23.35 5.25
N PRO A 430 20.97 23.74 4.20
CA PRO A 430 21.38 24.89 3.38
C PRO A 430 21.37 26.14 4.26
N THR A 431 22.50 26.82 4.30
CA THR A 431 22.75 28.08 4.98
C THR A 431 21.67 29.13 4.63
N ARG A 432 20.62 29.23 5.48
CA ARG A 432 19.70 30.36 5.51
C ARG A 432 19.43 30.75 6.95
N LEU A 433 20.35 31.50 7.52
CA LEU A 433 20.07 32.44 8.59
C LEU A 433 21.10 33.60 8.49
N ARG A 434 20.80 34.54 7.61
CA ARG A 434 21.20 35.93 7.83
C ARG A 434 19.91 36.72 8.04
N CYS A 435 19.39 36.70 9.26
CA CYS A 435 18.62 37.84 9.74
C CYS A 435 19.63 38.95 9.99
N ILE A 436 19.58 39.97 9.15
CA ILE A 436 20.26 41.24 9.40
C ILE A 436 19.19 42.15 10.03
N SER A 437 19.57 42.68 11.17
CA SER A 437 19.04 43.79 11.92
C SER A 437 18.17 44.77 11.15
#